data_80628f112d047054c5e26159d4987017
#
_entry.id   80628f112d047054c5e26159d4987017
#
_cell.length_a   1.000
_cell.length_b   1.000
_cell.length_c   1.000
_cell.angle_alpha   90.00
_cell.angle_beta   90.00
_cell.angle_gamma   90.00
#
_symmetry.space_group_name_H-M   'P 1'
#
loop_
_entity.id
_entity.type
_entity.pdbx_description
1 polymer ?
#
loop_
_entity_poly.entity_id
_entity_poly.type
_entity_poly.pdbx_seq_one_letter_code
_entity_poly.pdbx_strand_id
1 'polypeptide(L)'
;MKVIVFDTETNGLNNCSVLSISAIKLEVEGKKAKEIGKFERYYFPEPGEKYDEEAIKVNGLTEEVLQKNKSSNEPKYFKEDKEFVNFCKDTDHYVAHSIAFDKKFLPFEIKNEFCTKQIGKKTMEVDEKTKNEYRWPRLSHAAKYYNVPMDESKWHGASYDTKICLEIFKGMLKDPNVKEYMNDFLKETNIKKNSFVR
;
A
#
# COMPACT_ATOMS: atom_id res chain seq x y z
N MET A 1 6.09 -5.59 -16.60
CA MET A 1 4.72 -5.31 -16.06
C MET A 1 4.79 -4.17 -15.05
N LYS A 2 3.79 -3.26 -15.05
CA LYS A 2 3.75 -2.17 -14.06
C LYS A 2 2.96 -2.60 -12.82
N VAL A 3 3.51 -2.28 -11.64
CA VAL A 3 2.94 -2.60 -10.34
C VAL A 3 3.02 -1.36 -9.46
N ILE A 4 2.00 -1.07 -8.66
CA ILE A 4 2.04 -0.04 -7.62
C ILE A 4 2.04 -0.70 -6.26
N VAL A 5 3.05 -0.39 -5.43
CA VAL A 5 3.06 -0.68 -4.00
C VAL A 5 2.60 0.59 -3.28
N PHE A 6 1.62 0.49 -2.38
CA PHE A 6 1.07 1.66 -1.71
C PHE A 6 0.66 1.37 -0.27
N ASP A 7 0.49 2.42 0.49
CA ASP A 7 0.00 2.43 1.87
C ASP A 7 -0.75 3.71 2.17
N THR A 8 -1.77 3.65 3.03
CA THR A 8 -2.62 4.77 3.41
C THR A 8 -2.72 4.93 4.93
N GLU A 9 -2.59 6.17 5.39
CA GLU A 9 -2.93 6.55 6.76
C GLU A 9 -4.23 7.33 6.78
N THR A 10 -5.08 7.07 7.76
CA THR A 10 -6.43 7.61 7.83
C THR A 10 -6.71 8.27 9.18
N ASN A 11 -7.78 9.06 9.25
CA ASN A 11 -8.24 9.67 10.51
C ASN A 11 -9.05 8.72 11.40
N GLY A 12 -9.12 7.43 11.05
CA GLY A 12 -9.85 6.40 11.81
C GLY A 12 -9.97 5.09 11.03
N LEU A 13 -10.79 4.15 11.53
CA LEU A 13 -11.04 2.86 10.89
C LEU A 13 -12.37 2.80 10.14
N ASN A 14 -13.35 3.60 10.59
CA ASN A 14 -14.71 3.63 10.03
C ASN A 14 -15.12 5.08 9.77
N ASN A 15 -15.87 5.32 8.69
CA ASN A 15 -16.30 6.66 8.29
C ASN A 15 -15.15 7.67 8.34
N CYS A 16 -14.07 7.32 7.68
CA CYS A 16 -12.81 8.04 7.70
C CYS A 16 -12.28 8.23 6.28
N SER A 17 -11.40 9.19 6.13
CA SER A 17 -10.72 9.51 4.88
C SER A 17 -9.19 9.39 5.01
N VAL A 18 -8.52 9.39 3.87
CA VAL A 18 -7.07 9.35 3.78
C VAL A 18 -6.47 10.68 4.24
N LEU A 19 -5.56 10.61 5.20
CA LEU A 19 -4.73 11.73 5.64
C LEU A 19 -3.36 11.75 4.98
N SER A 20 -2.84 10.58 4.62
CA SER A 20 -1.58 10.44 3.91
C SER A 20 -1.63 9.22 3.01
N ILE A 21 -1.08 9.33 1.82
CA ILE A 21 -0.85 8.21 0.91
C ILE A 21 0.56 8.25 0.39
N SER A 22 1.17 7.09 0.30
CA SER A 22 2.41 6.88 -0.44
C SER A 22 2.21 5.74 -1.43
N ALA A 23 2.73 5.93 -2.64
CA ALA A 23 2.68 4.92 -3.70
C ALA A 23 3.99 4.93 -4.50
N ILE A 24 4.53 3.74 -4.76
CA ILE A 24 5.74 3.54 -5.56
C ILE A 24 5.38 2.70 -6.76
N LYS A 25 5.57 3.25 -7.95
CA LYS A 25 5.35 2.55 -9.21
C LYS A 25 6.61 1.80 -9.61
N LEU A 26 6.44 0.54 -9.97
CA LEU A 26 7.50 -0.37 -10.35
C LEU A 26 7.32 -0.87 -11.78
N GLU A 27 8.43 -1.14 -12.42
CA GLU A 27 8.52 -2.05 -13.55
C GLU A 27 9.04 -3.40 -13.05
N VAL A 28 8.22 -4.45 -13.21
CA VAL A 28 8.54 -5.82 -12.75
C VAL A 28 8.81 -6.71 -13.95
N GLU A 29 9.98 -7.35 -13.96
CA GLU A 29 10.41 -8.32 -14.96
C GLU A 29 11.03 -9.53 -14.27
N GLY A 30 10.34 -10.66 -14.32
CA GLY A 30 10.72 -11.88 -13.60
C GLY A 30 10.84 -11.62 -12.10
N LYS A 31 12.03 -11.81 -11.54
CA LYS A 31 12.33 -11.57 -10.10
C LYS A 31 12.90 -10.19 -9.80
N LYS A 32 12.91 -9.28 -10.78
CA LYS A 32 13.44 -7.91 -10.64
C LYS A 32 12.30 -6.92 -10.60
N ALA A 33 12.43 -5.92 -9.72
CA ALA A 33 11.52 -4.80 -9.63
C ALA A 33 12.34 -3.50 -9.60
N LYS A 34 12.07 -2.61 -10.56
CA LYS A 34 12.73 -1.30 -10.69
C LYS A 34 11.70 -0.20 -10.39
N GLU A 35 12.05 0.72 -9.52
CA GLU A 35 11.23 1.90 -9.27
C GLU A 35 11.26 2.84 -10.48
N ILE A 36 10.08 3.26 -10.95
CA ILE A 36 9.90 4.14 -12.10
C ILE A 36 9.07 5.38 -11.79
N GLY A 37 8.53 5.49 -10.58
CA GLY A 37 7.81 6.66 -10.12
C GLY A 37 7.44 6.56 -8.64
N LYS A 38 7.26 7.72 -8.02
CA LYS A 38 6.82 7.85 -6.62
C LYS A 38 5.75 8.92 -6.52
N PHE A 39 4.77 8.67 -5.69
CA PHE A 39 3.73 9.61 -5.29
C PHE A 39 3.65 9.61 -3.76
N GLU A 40 3.55 10.81 -3.15
CA GLU A 40 3.41 10.98 -1.71
C GLU A 40 2.70 12.30 -1.45
N ARG A 41 1.57 12.25 -0.68
CA ARG A 41 0.81 13.44 -0.33
C ARG A 41 0.11 13.30 1.01
N TYR A 42 -0.22 14.49 1.56
CA TYR A 42 -0.98 14.66 2.78
C TYR A 42 -2.30 15.39 2.47
N TYR A 43 -3.34 15.04 3.22
CA TYR A 43 -4.68 15.58 3.06
C TYR A 43 -5.31 15.88 4.41
N PHE A 44 -6.38 16.65 4.42
CA PHE A 44 -7.21 16.84 5.60
C PHE A 44 -8.39 15.87 5.60
N PRO A 45 -8.98 15.58 6.78
CA PRO A 45 -10.24 14.85 6.87
C PRO A 45 -11.33 15.55 6.07
N GLU A 46 -12.27 14.78 5.55
CA GLU A 46 -13.44 15.32 4.87
C GLU A 46 -14.29 16.18 5.84
N PRO A 47 -15.06 17.15 5.32
CA PRO A 47 -15.91 17.99 6.16
C PRO A 47 -16.87 17.18 7.03
N GLY A 48 -16.86 17.43 8.33
CA GLY A 48 -17.70 16.73 9.31
C GLY A 48 -17.07 15.47 9.90
N GLU A 49 -15.95 14.99 9.39
CA GLU A 49 -15.19 13.91 10.01
C GLU A 49 -14.34 14.40 11.17
N LYS A 50 -14.18 13.55 12.17
CA LYS A 50 -13.33 13.81 13.34
C LYS A 50 -12.03 13.03 13.24
N TYR A 51 -11.00 13.56 13.87
CA TYR A 51 -9.78 12.78 14.13
C TYR A 51 -10.07 11.77 15.23
N ASP A 52 -9.86 10.51 14.96
CA ASP A 52 -9.89 9.46 15.96
C ASP A 52 -8.59 9.51 16.77
N GLU A 53 -8.71 9.64 18.10
CA GLU A 53 -7.54 9.73 18.99
C GLU A 53 -6.62 8.53 18.91
N GLU A 54 -7.17 7.32 18.72
CA GLU A 54 -6.38 6.11 18.55
C GLU A 54 -5.63 6.10 17.21
N ALA A 55 -6.25 6.60 16.13
CA ALA A 55 -5.58 6.75 14.85
C ALA A 55 -4.41 7.76 14.95
N ILE A 56 -4.62 8.90 15.60
CA ILE A 56 -3.56 9.90 15.82
C ILE A 56 -2.42 9.34 16.67
N LYS A 57 -2.72 8.58 17.72
CA LYS A 57 -1.67 7.92 18.54
C LYS A 57 -0.82 6.95 17.71
N VAL A 58 -1.40 6.34 16.68
CA VAL A 58 -0.70 5.38 15.82
C VAL A 58 0.11 6.11 14.75
N ASN A 59 -0.50 7.02 13.97
CA ASN A 59 0.14 7.62 12.80
C ASN A 59 0.72 9.02 13.03
N GLY A 60 0.39 9.68 14.17
CA GLY A 60 0.90 11.00 14.50
C GLY A 60 0.39 12.15 13.62
N LEU A 61 -0.62 11.92 12.77
CA LEU A 61 -1.11 12.89 11.79
C LEU A 61 -2.13 13.85 12.42
N THR A 62 -1.64 14.73 13.29
CA THR A 62 -2.42 15.86 13.81
C THR A 62 -2.66 16.92 12.73
N GLU A 63 -3.61 17.81 12.96
CA GLU A 63 -3.87 18.92 12.05
C GLU A 63 -2.63 19.76 11.76
N GLU A 64 -1.81 20.05 12.80
CA GLU A 64 -0.56 20.80 12.65
C GLU A 64 0.45 20.06 11.77
N VAL A 65 0.55 18.73 11.92
CA VAL A 65 1.43 17.90 11.08
C VAL A 65 0.96 17.92 9.65
N LEU A 66 -0.33 17.82 9.41
CA LEU A 66 -0.89 17.88 8.05
C LEU A 66 -0.67 19.26 7.42
N GLN A 67 -0.92 20.35 8.16
CA GLN A 67 -0.67 21.71 7.66
C GLN A 67 0.79 21.94 7.29
N LYS A 68 1.72 21.39 8.09
CA LYS A 68 3.16 21.51 7.83
C LYS A 68 3.63 20.74 6.61
N ASN A 69 3.07 19.56 6.36
CA ASN A 69 3.55 18.66 5.31
C ASN A 69 2.79 18.81 3.98
N LYS A 70 1.59 19.38 4.01
CA LYS A 70 0.78 19.58 2.82
C LYS A 70 1.20 20.83 2.06
N SER A 71 1.41 20.71 0.76
CA SER A 71 1.66 21.85 -0.12
C SER A 71 0.36 22.61 -0.43
N SER A 72 0.46 23.93 -0.54
CA SER A 72 -0.70 24.81 -0.84
C SER A 72 -1.35 24.54 -2.19
N ASN A 73 -0.58 24.02 -3.15
CA ASN A 73 -1.04 23.72 -4.52
C ASN A 73 -1.67 22.34 -4.68
N GLU A 74 -1.68 21.54 -3.62
CA GLU A 74 -2.25 20.20 -3.63
C GLU A 74 -3.73 20.22 -3.20
N PRO A 75 -4.56 19.27 -3.66
CA PRO A 75 -5.96 19.15 -3.24
C PRO A 75 -6.08 19.05 -1.73
N LYS A 76 -7.12 19.63 -1.15
CA LYS A 76 -7.36 19.58 0.28
C LYS A 76 -7.73 18.18 0.74
N TYR A 77 -8.50 17.46 -0.04
CA TYR A 77 -9.03 16.14 0.25
C TYR A 77 -8.57 15.11 -0.77
N PHE A 78 -8.31 13.89 -0.32
CA PHE A 78 -7.80 12.82 -1.19
C PHE A 78 -8.71 12.52 -2.39
N LYS A 79 -10.03 12.49 -2.19
CA LYS A 79 -10.99 12.23 -3.27
C LYS A 79 -10.95 13.25 -4.42
N GLU A 80 -10.36 14.42 -4.19
CA GLU A 80 -10.21 15.47 -5.20
C GLU A 80 -8.92 15.33 -6.01
N ASP A 81 -8.03 14.39 -5.61
CA ASP A 81 -6.69 14.28 -6.19
C ASP A 81 -6.67 13.54 -7.53
N LYS A 82 -6.80 14.29 -8.61
CA LYS A 82 -6.70 13.78 -9.97
C LYS A 82 -5.29 13.35 -10.37
N GLU A 83 -4.26 13.90 -9.72
CA GLU A 83 -2.88 13.53 -10.03
C GLU A 83 -2.54 12.14 -9.51
N PHE A 84 -3.09 11.73 -8.36
CA PHE A 84 -3.00 10.36 -7.91
C PHE A 84 -3.65 9.39 -8.91
N VAL A 85 -4.85 9.72 -9.40
CA VAL A 85 -5.53 8.92 -10.43
C VAL A 85 -4.69 8.82 -11.70
N ASN A 86 -4.12 9.95 -12.16
CA ASN A 86 -3.22 9.96 -13.31
C ASN A 86 -1.94 9.15 -13.08
N PHE A 87 -1.38 9.20 -11.87
CA PHE A 87 -0.24 8.38 -11.49
C PHE A 87 -0.56 6.87 -11.62
N CYS A 88 -1.79 6.47 -11.31
CA CYS A 88 -2.23 5.08 -11.34
C CYS A 88 -2.71 4.58 -12.71
N LYS A 89 -3.02 5.47 -13.64
CA LYS A 89 -3.79 5.21 -14.89
C LYS A 89 -3.29 4.07 -15.77
N ASP A 90 -1.99 3.80 -15.78
CA ASP A 90 -1.36 2.79 -16.65
C ASP A 90 -0.96 1.52 -15.90
N THR A 91 -1.59 1.27 -14.75
CA THR A 91 -1.27 0.16 -13.85
C THR A 91 -2.54 -0.55 -13.41
N ASP A 92 -2.55 -1.88 -13.56
CA ASP A 92 -3.67 -2.75 -13.15
C ASP A 92 -3.32 -3.62 -11.91
N HIS A 93 -2.07 -3.58 -11.44
CA HIS A 93 -1.54 -4.44 -10.37
C HIS A 93 -1.14 -3.61 -9.15
N TYR A 94 -1.68 -3.98 -8.00
CA TYR A 94 -1.51 -3.23 -6.76
C TYR A 94 -1.09 -4.14 -5.61
N VAL A 95 -0.17 -3.65 -4.81
CA VAL A 95 0.41 -4.33 -3.64
C VAL A 95 0.26 -3.45 -2.41
N ALA A 96 -0.23 -4.02 -1.31
CA ALA A 96 -0.18 -3.38 0.00
C ALA A 96 0.00 -4.44 1.09
N HIS A 97 0.40 -4.03 2.30
CA HIS A 97 0.51 -4.99 3.39
C HIS A 97 -0.86 -5.43 3.92
N SER A 98 -1.85 -4.54 3.91
CA SER A 98 -3.23 -4.82 4.32
C SER A 98 -4.24 -4.37 3.27
N ILE A 99 -4.05 -4.77 2.02
CA ILE A 99 -4.74 -4.23 0.83
C ILE A 99 -6.26 -4.16 0.95
N ALA A 100 -6.89 -5.06 1.71
CA ALA A 100 -8.32 -5.03 1.97
C ALA A 100 -8.79 -3.79 2.75
N PHE A 101 -7.88 -3.14 3.49
CA PHE A 101 -8.12 -1.85 4.13
C PHE A 101 -7.85 -0.71 3.15
N ASP A 102 -6.64 -0.65 2.61
CA ASP A 102 -6.15 0.47 1.81
C ASP A 102 -6.97 0.70 0.54
N LYS A 103 -7.37 -0.38 -0.15
CA LYS A 103 -8.13 -0.28 -1.39
C LYS A 103 -9.53 0.36 -1.25
N LYS A 104 -10.08 0.39 -0.04
CA LYS A 104 -11.40 1.00 0.22
C LYS A 104 -11.42 2.50 -0.06
N PHE A 105 -10.27 3.13 0.04
CA PHE A 105 -10.11 4.57 -0.13
C PHE A 105 -9.77 4.99 -1.56
N LEU A 106 -9.37 4.03 -2.42
CA LEU A 106 -9.00 4.35 -3.79
C LEU A 106 -10.22 4.81 -4.60
N PRO A 107 -10.09 5.85 -5.44
CA PRO A 107 -11.18 6.38 -6.25
C PRO A 107 -11.49 5.53 -7.50
N PHE A 108 -10.98 4.30 -7.53
CA PHE A 108 -11.17 3.32 -8.61
C PHE A 108 -11.05 1.88 -8.07
N GLU A 109 -11.58 0.91 -8.81
CA GLU A 109 -11.46 -0.50 -8.48
C GLU A 109 -10.09 -1.07 -8.92
N ILE A 110 -9.48 -1.87 -8.05
CA ILE A 110 -8.26 -2.62 -8.34
C ILE A 110 -8.61 -3.90 -9.08
N LYS A 111 -7.95 -4.18 -10.21
CA LYS A 111 -8.17 -5.42 -10.98
C LYS A 111 -7.35 -6.58 -10.43
N ASN A 112 -6.08 -6.34 -10.13
CA ASN A 112 -5.17 -7.36 -9.60
C ASN A 112 -4.57 -6.86 -8.30
N GLU A 113 -4.78 -7.60 -7.22
CA GLU A 113 -4.30 -7.25 -5.89
C GLU A 113 -3.37 -8.30 -5.30
N PHE A 114 -2.34 -7.87 -4.59
CA PHE A 114 -1.43 -8.71 -3.85
C PHE A 114 -1.28 -8.19 -2.41
N CYS A 115 -1.73 -8.98 -1.46
CA CYS A 115 -1.65 -8.65 -0.04
C CYS A 115 -0.45 -9.36 0.59
N THR A 116 0.62 -8.62 0.88
CA THR A 116 1.82 -9.23 1.49
C THR A 116 1.52 -9.87 2.84
N LYS A 117 0.56 -9.34 3.61
CA LYS A 117 0.09 -9.93 4.88
C LYS A 117 -0.62 -11.27 4.67
N GLN A 118 -1.56 -11.34 3.72
CA GLN A 118 -2.31 -12.58 3.50
C GLN A 118 -1.44 -13.69 2.91
N ILE A 119 -0.56 -13.33 1.98
CA ILE A 119 0.39 -14.28 1.40
C ILE A 119 1.39 -14.72 2.45
N GLY A 120 1.93 -13.78 3.26
CA GLY A 120 2.83 -14.10 4.35
C GLY A 120 2.24 -15.07 5.38
N LYS A 121 0.94 -14.97 5.69
CA LYS A 121 0.25 -15.95 6.55
C LYS A 121 0.34 -17.39 6.03
N LYS A 122 0.40 -17.56 4.72
CA LYS A 122 0.38 -18.87 4.05
C LYS A 122 1.76 -19.41 3.78
N THR A 123 2.76 -18.53 3.61
CA THR A 123 4.06 -18.90 3.04
C THR A 123 5.25 -18.69 3.99
N MET A 124 5.11 -17.81 4.99
CA MET A 124 6.18 -17.60 5.98
C MET A 124 6.14 -18.72 7.02
N GLU A 125 7.26 -19.43 7.15
CA GLU A 125 7.44 -20.47 8.16
C GLU A 125 7.80 -19.83 9.50
N VAL A 126 6.88 -19.93 10.47
CA VAL A 126 7.07 -19.48 11.85
C VAL A 126 6.38 -20.46 12.79
N ASP A 127 6.84 -20.50 14.04
CA ASP A 127 6.23 -21.33 15.07
C ASP A 127 4.78 -20.90 15.40
N GLU A 128 3.99 -21.85 15.86
CA GLU A 128 2.57 -21.64 16.17
C GLU A 128 2.34 -20.64 17.33
N LYS A 129 3.28 -20.53 18.26
CA LYS A 129 3.22 -19.55 19.36
C LYS A 129 3.26 -18.14 18.79
N THR A 130 4.22 -17.85 17.91
CA THR A 130 4.34 -16.57 17.22
C THR A 130 3.08 -16.23 16.39
N LYS A 131 2.50 -17.23 15.72
CA LYS A 131 1.24 -17.04 14.95
C LYS A 131 0.06 -16.66 15.85
N ASN A 132 -0.03 -17.26 17.03
CA ASN A 132 -1.15 -17.08 17.93
C ASN A 132 -1.05 -15.85 18.84
N GLU A 133 0.16 -15.45 19.23
CA GLU A 133 0.38 -14.29 20.11
C GLU A 133 0.15 -12.94 19.41
N TYR A 134 0.21 -12.89 18.07
CA TYR A 134 0.15 -11.66 17.30
C TYR A 134 -0.83 -11.77 16.13
N ARG A 135 -1.29 -10.61 15.61
CA ARG A 135 -1.96 -10.52 14.30
C ARG A 135 -0.94 -10.76 13.19
N TRP A 136 -0.52 -12.00 13.05
CA TRP A 136 0.53 -12.44 12.13
C TRP A 136 0.12 -12.39 10.65
N PRO A 137 1.03 -11.98 9.76
CA PRO A 137 2.20 -11.17 10.09
C PRO A 137 1.82 -9.69 10.19
N ARG A 138 2.45 -8.97 11.13
CA ARG A 138 2.54 -7.51 11.05
C ARG A 138 3.57 -7.14 9.98
N LEU A 139 3.59 -5.89 9.53
CA LEU A 139 4.60 -5.39 8.59
C LEU A 139 6.04 -5.66 9.10
N SER A 140 6.27 -5.43 10.40
CA SER A 140 7.54 -5.71 11.08
C SER A 140 7.95 -7.18 11.03
N HIS A 141 7.01 -8.10 11.22
CA HIS A 141 7.33 -9.53 11.16
C HIS A 141 7.73 -9.93 9.74
N ALA A 142 6.99 -9.46 8.73
CA ALA A 142 7.30 -9.74 7.34
C ALA A 142 8.66 -9.12 6.93
N ALA A 143 8.94 -7.90 7.39
CA ALA A 143 10.23 -7.25 7.17
C ALA A 143 11.38 -8.06 7.78
N LYS A 144 11.24 -8.50 9.04
CA LYS A 144 12.22 -9.36 9.70
C LYS A 144 12.45 -10.68 8.96
N TYR A 145 11.37 -11.33 8.51
CA TYR A 145 11.45 -12.58 7.75
C TYR A 145 12.26 -12.43 6.46
N TYR A 146 12.08 -11.34 5.73
CA TYR A 146 12.82 -11.05 4.49
C TYR A 146 14.11 -10.26 4.70
N ASN A 147 14.59 -10.10 5.96
CA ASN A 147 15.81 -9.36 6.31
C ASN A 147 15.79 -7.90 5.81
N VAL A 148 14.63 -7.26 5.83
CA VAL A 148 14.49 -5.84 5.50
C VAL A 148 14.91 -5.02 6.72
N PRO A 149 15.92 -4.13 6.60
CA PRO A 149 16.29 -3.24 7.69
C PRO A 149 15.16 -2.30 8.09
N MET A 150 14.97 -2.12 9.39
CA MET A 150 13.88 -1.32 9.95
C MET A 150 14.40 -0.26 10.92
N ASP A 151 13.75 0.90 10.90
CA ASP A 151 13.92 1.98 11.85
C ASP A 151 12.58 2.21 12.57
N GLU A 152 12.49 1.73 13.80
CA GLU A 152 11.23 1.78 14.57
C GLU A 152 10.72 3.19 14.83
N SER A 153 11.57 4.21 14.78
CA SER A 153 11.17 5.61 14.97
C SER A 153 10.36 6.18 13.79
N LYS A 154 10.32 5.49 12.65
CA LYS A 154 9.66 5.92 11.40
C LYS A 154 8.37 5.18 11.08
N TRP A 155 7.95 4.26 11.94
CA TRP A 155 6.73 3.47 11.76
C TRP A 155 5.48 4.32 11.72
N HIS A 156 4.46 3.77 11.06
CA HIS A 156 3.16 4.42 10.90
C HIS A 156 3.22 5.75 10.13
N GLY A 157 4.14 5.83 9.18
CA GLY A 157 4.13 6.87 8.16
C GLY A 157 4.00 6.21 6.79
N ALA A 158 2.97 6.59 6.00
CA ALA A 158 2.66 5.95 4.71
C ALA A 158 3.89 5.80 3.81
N SER A 159 4.79 6.80 3.78
CA SER A 159 6.01 6.75 2.97
C SER A 159 7.00 5.69 3.43
N TYR A 160 7.17 5.54 4.74
CA TYR A 160 8.08 4.54 5.30
C TYR A 160 7.51 3.14 5.15
N ASP A 161 6.25 2.95 5.51
CA ASP A 161 5.58 1.65 5.46
C ASP A 161 5.43 1.15 4.02
N THR A 162 5.19 2.04 3.06
CA THR A 162 5.27 1.71 1.62
C THR A 162 6.64 1.19 1.20
N LYS A 163 7.73 1.81 1.66
CA LYS A 163 9.11 1.34 1.35
C LYS A 163 9.39 -0.03 1.97
N ILE A 164 8.99 -0.24 3.21
CA ILE A 164 9.13 -1.56 3.86
C ILE A 164 8.28 -2.61 3.12
N CYS A 165 7.04 -2.30 2.77
CA CYS A 165 6.18 -3.18 1.97
C CYS A 165 6.79 -3.50 0.61
N LEU A 166 7.43 -2.53 -0.06
CA LEU A 166 8.16 -2.73 -1.32
C LEU A 166 9.30 -3.72 -1.15
N GLU A 167 10.13 -3.57 -0.12
CA GLU A 167 11.26 -4.48 0.09
C GLU A 167 10.79 -5.90 0.45
N ILE A 168 9.69 -6.03 1.22
CA ILE A 168 9.03 -7.31 1.44
C ILE A 168 8.55 -7.90 0.11
N PHE A 169 7.88 -7.12 -0.74
CA PHE A 169 7.43 -7.57 -2.07
C PHE A 169 8.60 -8.03 -2.95
N LYS A 170 9.73 -7.31 -2.95
CA LYS A 170 10.96 -7.72 -3.64
C LYS A 170 11.53 -9.03 -3.10
N GLY A 171 11.42 -9.27 -1.79
CA GLY A 171 11.75 -10.55 -1.16
C GLY A 171 10.83 -11.66 -1.65
N MET A 172 9.51 -11.42 -1.64
CA MET A 172 8.49 -12.36 -2.10
C MET A 172 8.62 -12.72 -3.59
N LEU A 173 9.08 -11.80 -4.45
CA LEU A 173 9.39 -12.08 -5.87
C LEU A 173 10.47 -13.17 -6.05
N LYS A 174 11.33 -13.34 -5.07
CA LYS A 174 12.46 -14.30 -5.11
C LYS A 174 12.17 -15.58 -4.34
N ASP A 175 11.16 -15.56 -3.46
CA ASP A 175 10.83 -16.65 -2.55
C ASP A 175 10.10 -17.79 -3.31
N PRO A 176 10.67 -19.03 -3.32
CA PRO A 176 10.04 -20.17 -3.98
C PRO A 176 8.67 -20.51 -3.37
N ASN A 177 8.43 -20.26 -2.08
CA ASN A 177 7.17 -20.54 -1.40
C ASN A 177 6.04 -19.60 -1.86
N VAL A 178 6.39 -18.46 -2.43
CA VAL A 178 5.44 -17.45 -2.94
C VAL A 178 5.22 -17.58 -4.46
N LYS A 179 5.99 -18.42 -5.15
CA LYS A 179 6.04 -18.49 -6.62
C LYS A 179 4.67 -18.63 -7.29
N GLU A 180 3.80 -19.49 -6.79
CA GLU A 180 2.47 -19.70 -7.41
C GLU A 180 1.60 -18.46 -7.26
N TYR A 181 1.55 -17.86 -6.07
CA TYR A 181 0.81 -16.62 -5.81
C TYR A 181 1.31 -15.46 -6.67
N MET A 182 2.64 -15.40 -6.84
CA MET A 182 3.26 -14.35 -7.65
C MET A 182 2.97 -14.54 -9.14
N ASN A 183 3.01 -15.77 -9.63
CA ASN A 183 2.63 -16.08 -11.00
C ASN A 183 1.16 -15.74 -11.28
N ASP A 184 0.27 -16.01 -10.34
CA ASP A 184 -1.15 -15.65 -10.48
C ASP A 184 -1.35 -14.14 -10.47
N PHE A 185 -0.66 -13.43 -9.59
CA PHE A 185 -0.72 -11.97 -9.52
C PHE A 185 -0.17 -11.29 -10.78
N LEU A 186 0.96 -11.77 -11.31
CA LEU A 186 1.64 -11.19 -12.47
C LEU A 186 1.14 -11.70 -13.83
N LYS A 187 0.02 -12.44 -13.87
CA LYS A 187 -0.60 -12.82 -15.15
C LYS A 187 -1.10 -11.58 -15.88
N GLU A 188 -0.77 -11.44 -17.16
CA GLU A 188 -1.38 -10.43 -18.00
C GLU A 188 -2.89 -10.68 -18.04
N THR A 189 -3.67 -9.70 -17.62
CA THR A 189 -5.10 -9.71 -17.87
C THR A 189 -5.31 -9.52 -19.37
N ASN A 190 -5.59 -10.61 -20.08
CA ASN A 190 -6.01 -10.58 -21.49
C ASN A 190 -7.35 -9.82 -21.55
N ILE A 191 -7.30 -8.51 -21.55
CA ILE A 191 -8.43 -7.68 -21.96
C ILE A 191 -8.51 -7.89 -23.47
N LYS A 192 -9.41 -8.79 -23.93
CA LYS A 192 -9.92 -8.70 -25.30
C LYS A 192 -10.34 -7.25 -25.46
N LYS A 193 -9.60 -6.51 -26.29
CA LYS A 193 -10.07 -5.23 -26.84
C LYS A 193 -11.35 -5.58 -27.60
N ASN A 194 -12.48 -5.50 -26.92
CA ASN A 194 -13.75 -5.46 -27.61
C ASN A 194 -13.71 -4.16 -28.39
N SER A 195 -13.38 -4.31 -29.68
CA SER A 195 -13.60 -3.33 -30.70
C SER A 195 -15.06 -2.85 -30.58
N PHE A 196 -15.26 -1.65 -30.06
CA PHE A 196 -16.46 -0.92 -30.34
C PHE A 196 -16.44 -0.61 -31.84
N VAL A 197 -17.05 -1.49 -32.64
CA VAL A 197 -17.52 -1.19 -33.98
C VAL A 197 -18.94 -0.68 -33.82
N ARG A 198 -19.12 0.55 -34.24
CA ARG A 198 -20.32 1.39 -34.48
C ARG A 198 -20.75 2.32 -33.38
#